data_bb2ad99f2a857d52cb94bc00eb87013a
#
_entry.id   bb2ad99f2a857d52cb94bc00eb87013a
#
_cell.length_a   1.000
_cell.length_b   1.000
_cell.length_c   1.000
_cell.angle_alpha   90.00
_cell.angle_beta   90.00
_cell.angle_gamma   90.00
#
_symmetry.space_group_name_H-M   'P 1'
#
loop_
_entity.id
_entity.type
_entity.pdbx_description
1 polymer ?
#
loop_
_entity_poly.entity_id
_entity_poly.type
_entity_poly.pdbx_seq_one_letter_code
_entity_poly.pdbx_strand_id
1 'polypeptide(L)'
;MNLIKILLISSALLCAAMGWSQPNDPGTLNSEALRSWIKAEWYTPFFDDLGYNGARNQMFGYTDESNGIIECIYTGFTQASEFTTYLNPINTEHIIPQSYFGSLSPMKSDLFNIRPSHGSANSSRGNSPYAEVPDENAQWYGVNSSGTYVTQGNIPDNPDAWSERSGSTWEPKENVKGDIARKVFYFYTMYPTQAGDITEVGNLDMLYDWHLADPIDEFETTRNNRVQEVQGNYNPYISHPEWVEIAWFWQGEIINGCTDPTACNYNGNANTDDGTCIFPASGLDCDGAPLASCSLFFSEYAEGSSNNKYLEIFNPGLAAMSLEGFALAHTTNAPSTPGMFETWVDLPATAEVAPSSVYKIVHSSATAALVNSADFVYGNLSNGDDGFALVTGSPENFIVLDIIGDWQGDPGTGWDVAGVSSATANHTLVRKSEVITGNGGDWTSSAGSDESDSEWIVLDIDDC
;
A
#
# COMPACT_ATOMS: atom_id res chain seq x y z
N MET A 1 12.45 2.18 33.91
CA MET A 1 11.24 2.87 33.44
C MET A 1 11.28 3.44 32.03
N ASN A 2 12.40 3.75 31.41
CA ASN A 2 12.41 4.31 30.02
C ASN A 2 12.85 3.37 28.91
N LEU A 3 13.25 2.14 29.20
CA LEU A 3 13.74 1.20 28.16
C LEU A 3 12.61 0.35 27.53
N ILE A 4 11.57 0.03 28.28
CA ILE A 4 10.47 -0.85 27.78
C ILE A 4 9.56 -0.09 26.80
N LYS A 5 9.29 1.21 27.04
CA LYS A 5 8.55 2.04 26.06
C LYS A 5 9.28 2.25 24.73
N ILE A 6 10.62 2.16 24.74
CA ILE A 6 11.45 2.30 23.53
C ILE A 6 11.40 1.01 22.68
N LEU A 7 11.22 -0.18 23.29
CA LEU A 7 11.13 -1.44 22.55
C LEU A 7 9.78 -1.61 21.82
N LEU A 8 8.67 -1.16 22.41
CA LEU A 8 7.35 -1.19 21.75
C LEU A 8 7.28 -0.26 20.51
N ILE A 9 8.01 0.87 20.54
CA ILE A 9 8.12 1.77 19.38
C ILE A 9 8.94 1.13 18.24
N SER A 10 9.90 0.23 18.55
CA SER A 10 10.70 -0.43 17.50
C SER A 10 9.97 -1.53 16.76
N SER A 11 8.98 -2.20 17.38
CA SER A 11 8.17 -3.22 16.70
C SER A 11 7.10 -2.59 15.78
N ALA A 12 6.55 -1.42 16.15
CA ALA A 12 5.68 -0.66 15.25
C ALA A 12 6.41 -0.14 13.99
N LEU A 13 7.75 0.14 14.13
CA LEU A 13 8.57 0.48 12.96
C LEU A 13 8.83 -0.72 12.04
N LEU A 14 8.77 -1.96 12.54
CA LEU A 14 8.93 -3.17 11.70
C LEU A 14 7.66 -3.47 10.88
N CYS A 15 6.48 -3.20 11.40
CA CYS A 15 5.23 -3.23 10.59
C CYS A 15 5.20 -2.10 9.54
N ALA A 16 5.76 -0.93 9.83
CA ALA A 16 5.88 0.17 8.88
C ALA A 16 7.01 -0.01 7.85
N ALA A 17 7.99 -0.89 8.11
CA ALA A 17 9.08 -1.21 7.17
C ALA A 17 8.72 -2.40 6.24
N MET A 18 7.59 -3.06 6.44
CA MET A 18 7.05 -4.04 5.50
C MET A 18 6.16 -3.34 4.47
N GLY A 19 6.71 -2.40 3.80
CA GLY A 19 6.04 -2.30 2.63
C GLY A 19 5.49 -1.09 2.05
N TRP A 20 6.11 -0.75 1.11
CA TRP A 20 5.51 -0.43 -0.17
C TRP A 20 5.25 -1.75 -0.90
N SER A 21 4.21 -2.49 -0.51
CA SER A 21 3.69 -3.52 -1.39
C SER A 21 3.08 -2.78 -2.58
N GLN A 22 3.49 -3.16 -3.79
CA GLN A 22 2.72 -2.77 -4.97
C GLN A 22 1.25 -3.12 -4.69
N PRO A 23 0.30 -2.29 -5.18
CA PRO A 23 -1.12 -2.59 -5.04
C PRO A 23 -1.41 -4.03 -5.42
N ASN A 24 -2.38 -4.64 -4.76
CA ASN A 24 -2.76 -6.02 -5.00
C ASN A 24 -3.00 -6.30 -6.48
N ASP A 25 -2.89 -7.56 -6.87
CA ASP A 25 -3.25 -8.04 -8.20
C ASP A 25 -4.69 -7.58 -8.54
N PRO A 26 -4.92 -6.94 -9.70
CA PRO A 26 -6.26 -6.54 -10.13
C PRO A 26 -7.19 -7.74 -10.38
N GLY A 27 -6.72 -8.97 -10.23
CA GLY A 27 -7.48 -10.18 -10.48
C GLY A 27 -7.92 -10.27 -11.94
N THR A 28 -9.23 -10.33 -12.16
CA THR A 28 -9.83 -10.45 -13.50
C THR A 28 -10.40 -9.15 -14.04
N LEU A 29 -10.10 -8.01 -13.43
CA LEU A 29 -10.52 -6.71 -13.97
C LEU A 29 -9.95 -6.48 -15.37
N ASN A 30 -10.75 -5.85 -16.24
CA ASN A 30 -10.37 -5.54 -17.61
C ASN A 30 -11.02 -4.24 -18.09
N SER A 31 -10.62 -3.79 -19.28
CA SER A 31 -11.19 -2.62 -19.93
C SER A 31 -11.25 -1.40 -19.01
N GLU A 32 -12.41 -0.74 -18.91
CA GLU A 32 -12.59 0.46 -18.08
C GLU A 32 -12.50 0.15 -16.58
N ALA A 33 -12.95 -1.03 -16.14
CA ALA A 33 -12.85 -1.44 -14.73
C ALA A 33 -11.40 -1.53 -14.29
N LEU A 34 -10.52 -2.15 -15.10
CA LEU A 34 -9.09 -2.19 -14.82
C LEU A 34 -8.46 -0.79 -14.83
N ARG A 35 -8.78 0.06 -15.82
CA ARG A 35 -8.26 1.44 -15.85
C ARG A 35 -8.69 2.24 -14.62
N SER A 36 -9.92 2.08 -14.16
CA SER A 36 -10.43 2.75 -12.96
C SER A 36 -9.73 2.26 -11.70
N TRP A 37 -9.51 0.97 -11.56
CA TRP A 37 -8.76 0.37 -10.46
C TRP A 37 -7.29 0.83 -10.48
N ILE A 38 -6.63 0.80 -11.62
CA ILE A 38 -5.25 1.32 -11.78
C ILE A 38 -5.15 2.76 -11.29
N LYS A 39 -6.09 3.62 -11.68
CA LYS A 39 -6.10 5.01 -11.22
C LYS A 39 -6.29 5.11 -9.71
N ALA A 40 -7.19 4.33 -9.14
CA ALA A 40 -7.49 4.35 -7.71
C ALA A 40 -6.30 3.87 -6.87
N GLU A 41 -5.64 2.79 -7.29
CA GLU A 41 -4.62 2.11 -6.49
C GLU A 41 -3.19 2.57 -6.78
N TRP A 42 -2.88 2.98 -8.02
CA TRP A 42 -1.51 3.32 -8.45
C TRP A 42 -1.24 4.81 -8.58
N TYR A 43 -2.29 5.63 -8.62
CA TYR A 43 -2.16 7.08 -8.83
C TYR A 43 -2.75 7.89 -7.68
N THR A 44 -4.03 7.73 -7.40
CA THR A 44 -4.77 8.62 -6.49
C THR A 44 -4.18 8.74 -5.09
N PRO A 45 -3.70 7.67 -4.43
CA PRO A 45 -3.14 7.76 -3.09
C PRO A 45 -1.73 8.34 -3.03
N PHE A 46 -0.99 8.34 -4.14
CA PHE A 46 0.45 8.54 -4.15
C PHE A 46 0.93 9.76 -4.92
N PHE A 47 0.17 10.20 -5.92
CA PHE A 47 0.58 11.28 -6.80
C PHE A 47 0.70 12.61 -6.06
N ASP A 48 1.88 13.24 -6.16
CA ASP A 48 2.17 14.58 -5.65
C ASP A 48 2.50 15.52 -6.84
N ASP A 49 1.69 16.57 -7.01
CA ASP A 49 1.93 17.57 -8.06
C ASP A 49 3.07 18.50 -7.66
N LEU A 50 4.25 18.24 -8.19
CA LEU A 50 5.45 19.06 -7.98
C LEU A 50 5.32 20.51 -8.55
N GLY A 51 4.25 20.77 -9.24
CA GLY A 51 4.10 21.95 -10.09
C GLY A 51 5.07 21.95 -11.28
N TYR A 52 4.75 22.71 -12.33
CA TYR A 52 5.48 22.62 -13.59
C TYR A 52 6.99 22.90 -13.48
N ASN A 53 7.40 23.86 -12.65
CA ASN A 53 8.82 24.16 -12.46
C ASN A 53 9.53 23.06 -11.62
N GLY A 54 8.85 22.50 -10.62
CA GLY A 54 9.37 21.38 -9.84
C GLY A 54 9.57 20.13 -10.71
N ALA A 55 8.58 19.76 -11.50
CA ALA A 55 8.67 18.64 -12.42
C ALA A 55 9.80 18.80 -13.45
N ARG A 56 9.95 19.99 -14.04
CA ARG A 56 11.06 20.28 -14.98
C ARG A 56 12.42 20.18 -14.31
N ASN A 57 12.56 20.68 -13.09
CA ASN A 57 13.78 20.59 -12.32
C ASN A 57 14.19 19.12 -12.07
N GLN A 58 13.23 18.27 -11.70
CA GLN A 58 13.44 16.85 -11.53
C GLN A 58 13.73 16.15 -12.87
N MET A 59 13.01 16.50 -13.92
CA MET A 59 13.24 15.93 -15.26
C MET A 59 14.66 16.18 -15.75
N PHE A 60 15.16 17.42 -15.68
CA PHE A 60 16.48 17.76 -16.18
C PHE A 60 17.63 17.36 -15.24
N GLY A 61 17.38 17.23 -13.94
CA GLY A 61 18.44 16.95 -12.96
C GLY A 61 18.47 15.50 -12.47
N TYR A 62 17.38 14.75 -12.61
CA TYR A 62 17.28 13.45 -11.98
C TYR A 62 16.54 12.38 -12.78
N THR A 63 15.24 12.57 -13.11
CA THR A 63 14.42 11.45 -13.61
C THR A 63 14.82 10.99 -15.01
N ASP A 64 15.27 11.90 -15.86
CA ASP A 64 15.68 11.63 -17.25
C ASP A 64 17.20 11.66 -17.45
N GLU A 65 17.96 11.75 -16.35
CA GLU A 65 19.41 11.73 -16.35
C GLU A 65 19.96 10.30 -16.41
N SER A 66 21.00 10.07 -17.22
CA SER A 66 21.80 8.85 -17.23
C SER A 66 23.27 9.21 -17.32
N ASN A 67 24.07 8.82 -16.31
CA ASN A 67 25.52 9.08 -16.25
C ASN A 67 25.90 10.56 -16.40
N GLY A 68 25.10 11.47 -15.84
CA GLY A 68 25.34 12.92 -15.92
C GLY A 68 24.86 13.56 -17.23
N ILE A 69 24.08 12.84 -18.04
CA ILE A 69 23.65 13.27 -19.38
C ILE A 69 22.13 13.17 -19.50
N ILE A 70 21.53 14.15 -20.17
CA ILE A 70 20.15 14.12 -20.65
C ILE A 70 20.16 13.77 -22.14
N GLU A 71 19.33 12.83 -22.54
CA GLU A 71 19.04 12.55 -23.95
C GLU A 71 17.64 13.00 -24.35
N CYS A 72 17.56 13.67 -25.49
CA CYS A 72 16.29 14.11 -26.09
C CYS A 72 15.53 12.95 -26.72
N ILE A 73 14.28 12.76 -26.31
CA ILE A 73 13.46 11.61 -26.71
C ILE A 73 13.33 11.44 -28.23
N TYR A 74 13.20 12.52 -28.99
CA TYR A 74 12.96 12.43 -30.45
C TYR A 74 14.22 12.34 -31.29
N THR A 75 15.36 12.85 -30.79
CA THR A 75 16.50 13.10 -31.69
C THR A 75 17.79 12.41 -31.27
N GLY A 76 17.83 11.85 -30.05
CA GLY A 76 19.08 11.37 -29.48
C GLY A 76 20.11 12.46 -29.18
N PHE A 77 19.75 13.78 -29.28
CA PHE A 77 20.62 14.87 -28.88
C PHE A 77 20.89 14.81 -27.39
N THR A 78 22.16 14.95 -27.00
CA THR A 78 22.58 14.84 -25.61
C THR A 78 23.20 16.11 -25.07
N GLN A 79 23.05 16.36 -23.79
CA GLN A 79 23.67 17.45 -23.05
C GLN A 79 23.87 17.05 -21.58
N ALA A 80 24.81 17.71 -20.87
CA ALA A 80 24.98 17.50 -19.44
C ALA A 80 23.67 17.79 -18.68
N SER A 81 23.36 16.93 -17.71
CA SER A 81 22.19 17.10 -16.82
C SER A 81 22.44 18.25 -15.84
N GLU A 82 21.38 18.94 -15.46
CA GLU A 82 21.42 20.02 -14.48
C GLU A 82 20.06 20.18 -13.79
N PHE A 83 20.07 20.36 -12.47
CA PHE A 83 18.86 20.75 -11.74
C PHE A 83 18.45 22.19 -12.09
N THR A 84 17.61 22.32 -13.10
CA THR A 84 17.17 23.60 -13.67
C THR A 84 15.73 23.50 -14.19
N THR A 85 15.09 24.63 -14.37
CA THR A 85 13.78 24.71 -15.04
C THR A 85 13.88 25.02 -16.52
N TYR A 86 15.09 25.24 -17.04
CA TYR A 86 15.34 25.55 -18.45
C TYR A 86 16.76 25.12 -18.85
N LEU A 87 16.86 24.25 -19.82
CA LEU A 87 18.13 23.68 -20.30
C LEU A 87 18.27 23.88 -21.83
N ASN A 88 18.74 25.04 -22.26
CA ASN A 88 18.90 25.34 -23.69
C ASN A 88 20.04 24.54 -24.34
N PRO A 89 19.87 23.91 -25.54
CA PRO A 89 18.74 23.99 -26.46
C PRO A 89 17.62 22.96 -26.16
N ILE A 90 17.71 22.22 -25.06
CA ILE A 90 16.69 21.25 -24.67
C ILE A 90 15.49 21.99 -24.06
N ASN A 91 14.29 21.55 -24.42
CA ASN A 91 13.02 22.03 -23.91
C ASN A 91 12.20 20.86 -23.34
N THR A 92 11.11 21.17 -22.67
CA THR A 92 10.15 20.18 -22.17
C THR A 92 9.16 19.82 -23.26
N GLU A 93 9.17 18.57 -23.68
CA GLU A 93 8.14 17.97 -24.52
C GLU A 93 6.99 17.48 -23.64
N HIS A 94 5.75 17.66 -24.09
CA HIS A 94 4.56 17.03 -23.57
C HIS A 94 4.11 15.93 -24.53
N ILE A 95 4.21 14.68 -24.11
CA ILE A 95 3.81 13.50 -24.93
C ILE A 95 2.36 13.67 -25.38
N ILE A 96 1.46 14.00 -24.47
CA ILE A 96 0.14 14.51 -24.80
C ILE A 96 0.23 16.05 -24.84
N PRO A 97 0.02 16.68 -26.01
CA PRO A 97 0.19 18.12 -26.17
C PRO A 97 -0.65 18.93 -25.20
N GLN A 98 -0.07 20.04 -24.69
CA GLN A 98 -0.77 20.94 -23.75
C GLN A 98 -2.10 21.47 -24.29
N SER A 99 -2.23 21.62 -25.61
CA SER A 99 -3.46 22.08 -26.24
C SER A 99 -4.64 21.12 -26.04
N TYR A 100 -4.39 19.83 -25.84
CA TYR A 100 -5.44 18.82 -25.68
C TYR A 100 -6.11 18.87 -24.30
N PHE A 101 -5.40 19.35 -23.28
CA PHE A 101 -5.92 19.51 -21.92
C PHE A 101 -5.89 20.96 -21.40
N GLY A 102 -5.79 21.93 -22.31
CA GLY A 102 -5.85 23.37 -21.96
C GLY A 102 -4.70 23.83 -21.07
N SER A 103 -3.54 23.15 -21.08
CA SER A 103 -2.37 23.42 -20.22
C SER A 103 -2.67 23.33 -18.71
N LEU A 104 -3.69 22.60 -18.31
CA LEU A 104 -4.11 22.46 -16.92
C LEU A 104 -3.19 21.52 -16.12
N SER A 105 -2.99 21.85 -14.85
CA SER A 105 -2.40 20.92 -13.88
C SER A 105 -3.47 19.91 -13.41
N PRO A 106 -3.06 18.70 -12.96
CA PRO A 106 -1.68 18.23 -12.83
C PRO A 106 -1.05 17.70 -14.12
N MET A 107 -1.80 17.54 -15.21
CA MET A 107 -1.35 16.96 -16.49
C MET A 107 -0.12 17.64 -17.08
N LYS A 108 0.00 18.98 -16.88
CA LYS A 108 1.13 19.77 -17.34
C LYS A 108 2.43 19.48 -16.60
N SER A 109 2.35 19.06 -15.34
CA SER A 109 3.47 18.80 -14.45
C SER A 109 3.74 17.32 -14.20
N ASP A 110 2.87 16.43 -14.69
CA ASP A 110 3.07 14.99 -14.54
C ASP A 110 4.32 14.52 -15.28
N LEU A 111 5.28 13.97 -14.53
CA LEU A 111 6.57 13.48 -15.06
C LEU A 111 6.41 12.36 -16.10
N PHE A 112 5.30 11.61 -16.10
CA PHE A 112 5.02 10.65 -17.15
C PHE A 112 4.51 11.29 -18.45
N ASN A 113 4.03 12.53 -18.40
CA ASN A 113 3.64 13.28 -19.59
C ASN A 113 4.77 14.15 -20.16
N ILE A 114 5.85 14.39 -19.41
CA ILE A 114 6.93 15.27 -19.88
C ILE A 114 8.24 14.51 -20.09
N ARG A 115 8.97 14.92 -21.15
CA ARG A 115 10.29 14.40 -21.51
C ARG A 115 11.21 15.52 -22.05
N PRO A 116 12.53 15.37 -21.93
CA PRO A 116 13.47 16.26 -22.61
C PRO A 116 13.36 16.11 -24.13
N SER A 117 13.32 17.22 -24.85
CA SER A 117 13.37 17.23 -26.32
C SER A 117 14.15 18.44 -26.82
N HIS A 118 14.88 18.30 -27.93
CA HIS A 118 15.53 19.44 -28.58
C HIS A 118 14.46 20.47 -29.00
N GLY A 119 14.64 21.73 -28.63
CA GLY A 119 13.59 22.77 -28.79
C GLY A 119 13.08 22.93 -30.23
N SER A 120 13.95 22.73 -31.25
CA SER A 120 13.53 22.77 -32.65
C SER A 120 12.69 21.55 -33.05
N ALA A 121 13.03 20.34 -32.56
CA ALA A 121 12.24 19.14 -32.81
C ALA A 121 10.88 19.24 -32.10
N ASN A 122 10.86 19.67 -30.83
CA ASN A 122 9.65 19.92 -30.09
C ASN A 122 8.72 20.93 -30.81
N SER A 123 9.28 22.04 -31.32
CA SER A 123 8.51 23.02 -32.08
C SER A 123 7.99 22.44 -33.41
N SER A 124 8.75 21.57 -34.05
CA SER A 124 8.35 20.91 -35.30
C SER A 124 7.26 19.87 -35.06
N ARG A 125 7.33 19.10 -33.96
CA ARG A 125 6.28 18.18 -33.55
C ARG A 125 4.99 18.96 -33.22
N GLY A 126 5.06 20.02 -32.42
CA GLY A 126 3.91 20.84 -32.02
C GLY A 126 2.84 20.01 -31.33
N ASN A 127 1.64 19.98 -31.90
CA ASN A 127 0.54 19.13 -31.43
C ASN A 127 0.15 18.04 -32.45
N SER A 128 1.08 17.68 -33.34
CA SER A 128 0.85 16.62 -34.34
C SER A 128 0.55 15.30 -33.65
N PRO A 129 -0.48 14.55 -34.09
CA PRO A 129 -0.70 13.19 -33.64
C PRO A 129 0.47 12.29 -34.06
N TYR A 130 0.64 11.21 -33.31
CA TYR A 130 1.57 10.16 -33.68
C TYR A 130 0.98 9.30 -34.81
N ALA A 131 1.83 8.94 -35.75
CA ALA A 131 1.50 8.05 -36.86
C ALA A 131 2.76 7.46 -37.47
N GLU A 132 2.65 6.35 -38.18
CA GLU A 132 3.69 5.90 -39.11
C GLU A 132 3.78 6.87 -40.30
N VAL A 133 4.98 7.22 -40.68
CA VAL A 133 5.29 8.15 -41.78
C VAL A 133 6.06 7.39 -42.86
N PRO A 134 5.60 7.36 -44.14
CA PRO A 134 6.41 6.76 -45.19
C PRO A 134 7.71 7.51 -45.41
N ASP A 135 8.83 6.83 -45.34
CA ASP A 135 10.22 7.36 -45.45
C ASP A 135 10.43 8.34 -46.61
N GLU A 136 9.83 8.02 -47.78
CA GLU A 136 9.96 8.85 -48.96
C GLU A 136 9.25 10.21 -48.87
N ASN A 137 8.39 10.37 -47.87
CA ASN A 137 7.66 11.61 -47.61
C ASN A 137 8.13 12.32 -46.34
N ALA A 138 9.14 11.78 -45.66
CA ALA A 138 9.56 12.25 -44.35
C ALA A 138 10.52 13.44 -44.40
N GLN A 139 10.31 14.39 -43.50
CA GLN A 139 11.32 15.27 -42.99
C GLN A 139 11.91 14.63 -41.72
N TRP A 140 13.21 14.38 -41.72
CA TRP A 140 13.93 13.67 -40.66
C TRP A 140 14.51 14.61 -39.61
N TYR A 141 14.51 14.18 -38.35
CA TYR A 141 14.97 14.93 -37.18
C TYR A 141 15.87 14.05 -36.32
N GLY A 142 17.14 14.37 -36.21
CA GLY A 142 18.09 13.54 -35.47
C GLY A 142 19.40 14.27 -35.18
N VAL A 143 20.47 13.50 -34.97
CA VAL A 143 21.82 14.01 -34.78
C VAL A 143 22.74 13.43 -35.86
N ASN A 144 23.69 14.25 -36.28
CA ASN A 144 24.78 13.78 -37.16
C ASN A 144 25.83 12.97 -36.37
N SER A 145 26.83 12.48 -37.06
CA SER A 145 27.94 11.69 -36.49
C SER A 145 28.75 12.41 -35.39
N SER A 146 28.63 13.74 -35.28
CA SER A 146 29.25 14.52 -34.19
C SER A 146 28.30 14.80 -33.03
N GLY A 147 27.10 14.24 -33.03
CA GLY A 147 26.06 14.46 -31.97
C GLY A 147 25.34 15.83 -32.09
N THR A 148 25.55 16.56 -33.20
CA THR A 148 24.87 17.84 -33.42
C THR A 148 23.50 17.60 -34.01
N TYR A 149 22.47 18.28 -33.46
CA TYR A 149 21.12 18.25 -34.01
C TYR A 149 21.09 18.75 -35.46
N VAL A 150 20.44 18.00 -36.30
CA VAL A 150 20.22 18.31 -37.71
C VAL A 150 18.87 17.85 -38.19
N THR A 151 18.42 18.40 -39.31
CA THR A 151 17.25 17.95 -40.06
C THR A 151 17.58 17.72 -41.50
N GLN A 152 16.97 16.73 -42.15
CA GLN A 152 17.21 16.47 -43.58
C GLN A 152 15.96 15.86 -44.26
N GLY A 153 15.83 16.09 -45.57
CA GLY A 153 14.74 15.53 -46.36
C GLY A 153 15.11 14.22 -47.07
N ASN A 154 16.39 13.79 -47.00
CA ASN A 154 16.79 12.48 -47.55
C ASN A 154 16.81 11.47 -46.41
N ILE A 155 16.48 10.22 -46.72
CA ILE A 155 16.54 9.10 -45.77
C ILE A 155 17.98 9.03 -45.19
N PRO A 156 18.17 9.06 -43.86
CA PRO A 156 19.48 8.91 -43.24
C PRO A 156 20.03 7.48 -43.35
N ASP A 157 21.35 7.32 -43.16
CA ASP A 157 21.98 6.00 -43.18
C ASP A 157 21.45 5.01 -42.12
N ASN A 158 20.92 5.53 -41.00
CA ASN A 158 20.28 4.75 -39.95
C ASN A 158 18.91 5.41 -39.61
N PRO A 159 17.86 5.15 -40.38
CA PRO A 159 16.58 5.81 -40.23
C PRO A 159 15.95 5.54 -38.86
N ASP A 160 16.09 4.35 -38.31
CA ASP A 160 15.48 3.97 -37.01
C ASP A 160 15.93 4.85 -35.83
N ALA A 161 17.05 5.56 -35.98
CA ALA A 161 17.58 6.49 -34.97
C ALA A 161 17.01 7.92 -35.08
N TRP A 162 16.15 8.18 -36.04
CA TRP A 162 15.61 9.50 -36.36
C TRP A 162 14.08 9.53 -36.22
N SER A 163 13.57 10.66 -35.76
CA SER A 163 12.14 10.92 -35.83
C SER A 163 11.76 11.53 -37.18
N GLU A 164 10.52 11.34 -37.55
CA GLU A 164 10.00 11.71 -38.85
C GLU A 164 8.76 12.60 -38.76
N ARG A 165 8.57 13.44 -39.78
CA ARG A 165 7.37 14.22 -39.93
C ARG A 165 6.91 14.27 -41.37
N SER A 166 5.61 14.02 -41.58
CA SER A 166 4.96 14.32 -42.85
C SER A 166 3.64 15.05 -42.61
N GLY A 167 3.46 16.21 -43.25
CA GLY A 167 2.25 17.00 -43.04
C GLY A 167 2.03 17.37 -41.58
N SER A 168 0.96 16.84 -40.99
CA SER A 168 0.57 17.07 -39.61
C SER A 168 0.81 15.88 -38.68
N THR A 169 1.53 14.86 -39.12
CA THR A 169 1.83 13.66 -38.34
C THR A 169 3.29 13.62 -37.92
N TRP A 170 3.56 12.96 -36.79
CA TRP A 170 4.88 12.78 -36.22
C TRP A 170 5.12 11.32 -35.91
N GLU A 171 6.24 10.79 -36.37
CA GLU A 171 6.72 9.46 -36.01
C GLU A 171 8.00 9.62 -35.17
N PRO A 172 8.05 9.09 -33.93
CA PRO A 172 9.26 9.10 -33.12
C PRO A 172 10.25 8.02 -33.59
N LYS A 173 11.53 8.18 -33.28
CA LYS A 173 12.56 7.15 -33.54
C LYS A 173 12.14 5.80 -32.94
N GLU A 174 12.57 4.70 -33.54
CA GLU A 174 12.06 3.36 -33.25
C GLU A 174 12.16 2.98 -31.76
N ASN A 175 13.33 3.19 -31.15
CA ASN A 175 13.62 2.78 -29.77
C ASN A 175 12.96 3.64 -28.66
N VAL A 176 11.95 4.44 -29.00
CA VAL A 176 11.12 5.19 -28.02
C VAL A 176 9.64 5.11 -28.35
N LYS A 177 9.27 4.36 -29.37
CA LYS A 177 7.85 4.17 -29.75
C LYS A 177 7.06 3.52 -28.62
N GLY A 178 7.59 2.46 -28.01
CA GLY A 178 6.99 1.78 -26.86
C GLY A 178 6.91 2.68 -25.63
N ASP A 179 7.99 3.45 -25.36
CA ASP A 179 7.99 4.45 -24.29
C ASP A 179 6.83 5.44 -24.40
N ILE A 180 6.62 5.94 -25.62
CA ILE A 180 5.56 6.91 -25.91
C ILE A 180 4.19 6.25 -25.77
N ALA A 181 4.01 5.06 -26.35
CA ALA A 181 2.75 4.32 -26.24
C ALA A 181 2.36 4.07 -24.78
N ARG A 182 3.29 3.56 -23.93
CA ARG A 182 3.04 3.35 -22.50
C ARG A 182 2.72 4.63 -21.73
N LYS A 183 3.27 5.78 -22.15
CA LYS A 183 2.91 7.10 -21.57
C LYS A 183 1.55 7.60 -22.04
N VAL A 184 1.17 7.32 -23.30
CA VAL A 184 -0.18 7.63 -23.81
C VAL A 184 -1.22 6.82 -23.06
N PHE A 185 -1.06 5.50 -22.94
CA PHE A 185 -1.97 4.64 -22.18
C PHE A 185 -2.08 5.08 -20.71
N TYR A 186 -0.94 5.38 -20.06
CA TYR A 186 -0.93 5.94 -18.71
C TYR A 186 -1.76 7.22 -18.63
N PHE A 187 -1.50 8.18 -19.50
CA PHE A 187 -2.17 9.49 -19.45
C PHE A 187 -3.69 9.34 -19.54
N TYR A 188 -4.19 8.55 -20.47
CA TYR A 188 -5.64 8.37 -20.64
C TYR A 188 -6.25 7.43 -19.59
N THR A 189 -5.46 6.68 -18.87
CA THR A 189 -5.90 5.98 -17.66
C THR A 189 -6.05 6.93 -16.48
N MET A 190 -5.07 7.81 -16.26
CA MET A 190 -5.10 8.75 -15.11
C MET A 190 -6.03 9.94 -15.35
N TYR A 191 -6.20 10.35 -16.60
CA TYR A 191 -6.94 11.55 -17.00
C TYR A 191 -8.00 11.24 -18.09
N PRO A 192 -8.95 10.35 -17.84
CA PRO A 192 -9.83 9.78 -18.88
C PRO A 192 -10.77 10.78 -19.56
N THR A 193 -11.00 11.97 -18.96
CA THR A 193 -11.96 12.97 -19.47
C THR A 193 -11.34 14.33 -19.74
N GLN A 194 -10.02 14.48 -19.52
CA GLN A 194 -9.40 15.81 -19.52
C GLN A 194 -8.77 16.21 -20.85
N ALA A 195 -8.53 15.28 -21.77
CA ALA A 195 -7.74 15.51 -22.98
C ALA A 195 -8.40 14.96 -24.27
N GLY A 196 -9.71 14.85 -24.33
CA GLY A 196 -10.42 14.30 -25.48
C GLY A 196 -10.26 12.78 -25.57
N ASP A 197 -10.35 12.26 -26.80
CA ASP A 197 -10.21 10.84 -27.09
C ASP A 197 -8.75 10.47 -27.36
N ILE A 198 -8.30 9.31 -26.89
CA ILE A 198 -6.93 8.80 -27.09
C ILE A 198 -6.58 8.71 -28.60
N THR A 199 -7.56 8.43 -29.46
CA THR A 199 -7.37 8.35 -30.91
C THR A 199 -7.02 9.68 -31.59
N GLU A 200 -7.22 10.81 -30.90
CA GLU A 200 -6.73 12.11 -31.37
C GLU A 200 -5.22 12.26 -31.25
N VAL A 201 -4.58 11.48 -30.35
CA VAL A 201 -3.13 11.48 -30.14
C VAL A 201 -2.43 10.49 -31.05
N GLY A 202 -3.07 9.37 -31.34
CA GLY A 202 -2.55 8.31 -32.22
C GLY A 202 -3.57 7.19 -32.39
N ASN A 203 -3.43 6.42 -33.49
CA ASN A 203 -4.24 5.23 -33.69
C ASN A 203 -3.97 4.21 -32.57
N LEU A 204 -5.04 3.65 -32.01
CA LEU A 204 -4.94 2.77 -30.84
C LEU A 204 -4.16 1.48 -31.14
N ASP A 205 -4.46 0.83 -32.29
CA ASP A 205 -3.78 -0.40 -32.70
C ASP A 205 -2.29 -0.14 -32.96
N MET A 206 -1.94 0.96 -33.62
CA MET A 206 -0.57 1.37 -33.84
C MET A 206 0.19 1.61 -32.52
N LEU A 207 -0.43 2.28 -31.55
CA LEU A 207 0.18 2.48 -30.24
C LEU A 207 0.41 1.14 -29.52
N TYR A 208 -0.45 0.17 -29.72
CA TYR A 208 -0.28 -1.17 -29.20
C TYR A 208 0.85 -1.92 -29.91
N ASP A 209 0.92 -1.83 -31.23
CA ASP A 209 2.02 -2.41 -32.01
C ASP A 209 3.37 -1.82 -31.57
N TRP A 210 3.45 -0.52 -31.34
CA TRP A 210 4.63 0.16 -30.79
C TRP A 210 5.00 -0.36 -29.41
N HIS A 211 4.01 -0.52 -28.52
CA HIS A 211 4.22 -1.09 -27.20
C HIS A 211 4.85 -2.49 -27.24
N LEU A 212 4.43 -3.32 -28.20
CA LEU A 212 4.94 -4.68 -28.37
C LEU A 212 6.32 -4.72 -29.07
N ALA A 213 6.55 -3.84 -30.05
CA ALA A 213 7.77 -3.82 -30.83
C ALA A 213 8.98 -3.21 -30.07
N ASP A 214 8.73 -2.28 -29.18
CA ASP A 214 9.74 -1.61 -28.35
C ASP A 214 9.48 -1.96 -26.86
N PRO A 215 10.01 -3.10 -26.38
CA PRO A 215 9.80 -3.56 -25.02
C PRO A 215 10.53 -2.68 -24.00
N ILE A 216 10.09 -2.76 -22.74
CA ILE A 216 10.63 -2.00 -21.61
C ILE A 216 12.12 -2.24 -21.46
N ASP A 217 12.88 -1.16 -21.45
CA ASP A 217 14.30 -1.16 -21.25
C ASP A 217 14.73 -0.75 -19.82
N GLU A 218 16.04 -0.75 -19.57
CA GLU A 218 16.63 -0.38 -18.27
C GLU A 218 16.39 1.13 -17.96
N PHE A 219 16.39 1.98 -18.99
CA PHE A 219 16.16 3.41 -18.80
C PHE A 219 14.73 3.68 -18.37
N GLU A 220 13.74 3.06 -19.01
CA GLU A 220 12.32 3.18 -18.61
C GLU A 220 12.09 2.69 -17.17
N THR A 221 12.64 1.52 -16.83
CA THR A 221 12.54 0.95 -15.49
C THR A 221 13.16 1.88 -14.44
N THR A 222 14.37 2.36 -14.70
CA THR A 222 15.09 3.29 -13.82
C THR A 222 14.31 4.59 -13.66
N ARG A 223 13.82 5.14 -14.77
CA ARG A 223 13.02 6.35 -14.76
C ARG A 223 11.71 6.18 -13.99
N ASN A 224 11.03 5.06 -14.16
CA ASN A 224 9.79 4.75 -13.44
C ASN A 224 10.00 4.80 -11.91
N ASN A 225 11.09 4.19 -11.42
CA ASN A 225 11.47 4.21 -10.02
C ASN A 225 11.80 5.63 -9.54
N ARG A 226 12.58 6.39 -10.30
CA ARG A 226 12.96 7.77 -9.97
C ARG A 226 11.76 8.72 -9.96
N VAL A 227 10.79 8.54 -10.84
CA VAL A 227 9.54 9.30 -10.81
C VAL A 227 8.75 8.97 -9.56
N GLN A 228 8.68 7.71 -9.17
CA GLN A 228 8.04 7.31 -7.93
C GLN A 228 8.68 7.97 -6.70
N GLU A 229 10.00 8.06 -6.66
CA GLU A 229 10.71 8.71 -5.54
C GLU A 229 10.38 10.21 -5.38
N VAL A 230 10.09 10.93 -6.47
CA VAL A 230 9.89 12.37 -6.46
C VAL A 230 8.44 12.82 -6.65
N GLN A 231 7.62 12.04 -7.36
CA GLN A 231 6.21 12.32 -7.66
C GLN A 231 5.25 11.38 -6.91
N GLY A 232 5.77 10.26 -6.37
CA GLY A 232 5.06 9.34 -5.52
C GLY A 232 4.40 8.16 -6.23
N ASN A 233 4.10 8.23 -7.52
CA ASN A 233 3.40 7.19 -8.27
C ASN A 233 4.28 6.56 -9.36
N TYR A 234 3.91 5.34 -9.77
CA TYR A 234 4.49 4.64 -10.92
C TYR A 234 3.63 4.80 -12.18
N ASN A 235 4.22 4.57 -13.35
CA ASN A 235 3.48 4.15 -14.52
C ASN A 235 3.29 2.63 -14.47
N PRO A 236 2.07 2.12 -14.21
CA PRO A 236 1.83 0.69 -14.07
C PRO A 236 2.08 -0.10 -15.37
N TYR A 237 1.95 0.52 -16.52
CA TYR A 237 2.24 -0.12 -17.83
C TYR A 237 3.73 -0.34 -18.11
N ILE A 238 4.61 0.19 -17.25
CA ILE A 238 6.04 -0.16 -17.22
C ILE A 238 6.26 -1.34 -16.26
N SER A 239 5.58 -1.38 -15.12
CA SER A 239 5.70 -2.48 -14.16
C SER A 239 4.97 -3.74 -14.61
N HIS A 240 3.86 -3.56 -15.33
CA HIS A 240 2.92 -4.59 -15.80
C HIS A 240 2.54 -4.30 -17.26
N PRO A 241 3.45 -4.55 -18.22
CA PRO A 241 3.20 -4.27 -19.64
C PRO A 241 1.98 -5.03 -20.21
N GLU A 242 1.71 -6.23 -19.68
CA GLU A 242 0.56 -7.06 -20.03
C GLU A 242 -0.79 -6.37 -19.76
N TRP A 243 -0.83 -5.41 -18.84
CA TRP A 243 -2.06 -4.68 -18.55
C TRP A 243 -2.49 -3.73 -19.65
N VAL A 244 -1.61 -3.38 -20.60
CA VAL A 244 -2.02 -2.60 -21.79
C VAL A 244 -3.07 -3.37 -22.59
N GLU A 245 -2.82 -4.65 -22.88
CA GLU A 245 -3.78 -5.49 -23.61
C GLU A 245 -5.10 -5.62 -22.83
N ILE A 246 -5.01 -5.95 -21.54
CA ILE A 246 -6.19 -6.19 -20.70
C ILE A 246 -7.01 -4.90 -20.50
N ALA A 247 -6.35 -3.75 -20.36
CA ALA A 247 -7.01 -2.48 -20.11
C ALA A 247 -7.62 -1.83 -21.36
N TRP A 248 -7.03 -2.05 -22.55
CA TRP A 248 -7.37 -1.28 -23.74
C TRP A 248 -7.90 -2.13 -24.91
N PHE A 249 -7.58 -3.43 -24.97
CA PHE A 249 -7.88 -4.32 -26.11
C PHE A 249 -8.68 -5.56 -25.72
N TRP A 250 -9.13 -5.65 -24.48
CA TRP A 250 -9.88 -6.81 -24.01
C TRP A 250 -11.13 -7.07 -24.84
N GLN A 251 -11.23 -8.29 -25.40
CA GLN A 251 -12.34 -8.76 -26.24
C GLN A 251 -13.15 -9.90 -25.58
N GLY A 252 -12.93 -10.15 -24.25
CA GLY A 252 -13.54 -11.28 -23.56
C GLY A 252 -15.01 -11.08 -23.20
N GLU A 253 -15.64 -12.14 -22.66
CA GLU A 253 -17.02 -12.13 -22.18
C GLU A 253 -17.12 -11.34 -20.86
N ILE A 254 -18.18 -10.53 -20.69
CA ILE A 254 -18.48 -9.85 -19.43
C ILE A 254 -19.00 -10.87 -18.42
N ILE A 255 -18.26 -11.09 -17.35
CA ILE A 255 -18.63 -11.95 -16.23
C ILE A 255 -18.85 -11.05 -14.99
N ASN A 256 -20.10 -10.88 -14.60
CA ASN A 256 -20.45 -10.10 -13.43
C ASN A 256 -20.19 -10.88 -12.14
N GLY A 257 -19.79 -10.18 -11.08
CA GLY A 257 -19.57 -10.73 -9.75
C GLY A 257 -18.72 -9.79 -8.90
N CYS A 258 -18.48 -10.14 -7.63
CA CYS A 258 -17.57 -9.38 -6.80
C CYS A 258 -16.12 -9.52 -7.30
N THR A 259 -15.49 -8.41 -7.64
CA THR A 259 -14.11 -8.35 -8.17
C THR A 259 -13.08 -7.94 -7.12
N ASP A 260 -13.49 -7.67 -5.88
CA ASP A 260 -12.58 -7.33 -4.78
C ASP A 260 -12.02 -8.61 -4.14
N PRO A 261 -10.70 -8.87 -4.23
CA PRO A 261 -10.09 -10.08 -3.67
C PRO A 261 -10.13 -10.14 -2.13
N THR A 262 -10.47 -9.04 -1.45
CA THR A 262 -10.65 -9.01 0.00
C THR A 262 -12.06 -9.35 0.44
N ALA A 263 -12.99 -9.44 -0.50
CA ALA A 263 -14.38 -9.82 -0.21
C ALA A 263 -14.55 -11.33 -0.06
N CYS A 264 -15.42 -11.74 0.85
CA CYS A 264 -15.70 -13.14 1.17
C CYS A 264 -16.35 -13.91 0.01
N ASN A 265 -17.02 -13.21 -0.88
CA ASN A 265 -17.65 -13.77 -2.08
C ASN A 265 -16.92 -13.38 -3.36
N TYR A 266 -15.60 -13.09 -3.26
CA TYR A 266 -14.76 -12.83 -4.41
C TYR A 266 -14.94 -13.88 -5.51
N ASN A 267 -15.18 -13.44 -6.71
CA ASN A 267 -15.28 -14.30 -7.88
C ASN A 267 -14.09 -14.04 -8.83
N GLY A 268 -13.07 -14.88 -8.75
CA GLY A 268 -11.87 -14.77 -9.59
C GLY A 268 -12.10 -14.85 -11.10
N ASN A 269 -13.32 -15.17 -11.55
CA ASN A 269 -13.69 -15.12 -12.97
C ASN A 269 -14.49 -13.87 -13.33
N ALA A 270 -14.94 -13.09 -12.34
CA ALA A 270 -15.64 -11.84 -12.62
C ALA A 270 -14.67 -10.80 -13.15
N ASN A 271 -15.06 -10.12 -14.20
CA ASN A 271 -14.33 -9.02 -14.82
C ASN A 271 -15.11 -7.70 -14.80
N THR A 272 -16.27 -7.72 -14.14
CA THR A 272 -17.13 -6.56 -13.92
C THR A 272 -17.75 -6.67 -12.54
N ASP A 273 -17.49 -5.71 -11.67
CA ASP A 273 -18.09 -5.67 -10.34
C ASP A 273 -19.60 -5.39 -10.46
N ASP A 274 -20.41 -6.22 -9.82
CA ASP A 274 -21.86 -6.10 -9.80
C ASP A 274 -22.40 -5.50 -8.50
N GLY A 275 -21.53 -5.03 -7.61
CA GLY A 275 -21.86 -4.44 -6.32
C GLY A 275 -22.30 -5.45 -5.26
N THR A 276 -22.05 -6.74 -5.47
CA THR A 276 -22.44 -7.81 -4.53
C THR A 276 -21.36 -8.19 -3.52
N CYS A 277 -20.24 -7.44 -3.47
CA CYS A 277 -19.14 -7.74 -2.55
C CYS A 277 -19.59 -7.78 -1.08
N ILE A 278 -19.26 -8.85 -0.40
CA ILE A 278 -19.49 -9.06 1.03
C ILE A 278 -18.14 -9.09 1.74
N PHE A 279 -17.92 -8.17 2.65
CA PHE A 279 -16.66 -8.06 3.38
C PHE A 279 -16.76 -8.71 4.75
N PRO A 280 -15.67 -9.28 5.30
CA PRO A 280 -15.66 -9.78 6.66
C PRO A 280 -15.88 -8.64 7.66
N ALA A 281 -16.42 -8.95 8.83
CA ALA A 281 -16.49 -7.99 9.92
C ALA A 281 -15.06 -7.58 10.36
N SER A 282 -14.92 -6.38 10.93
CA SER A 282 -13.62 -5.84 11.34
C SER A 282 -12.87 -6.83 12.25
N GLY A 283 -11.63 -7.16 11.90
CA GLY A 283 -10.77 -8.08 12.65
C GLY A 283 -11.03 -9.58 12.42
N LEU A 284 -11.95 -9.93 11.54
CA LEU A 284 -12.27 -11.31 11.19
C LEU A 284 -11.95 -11.61 9.72
N ASP A 285 -11.70 -12.86 9.40
CA ASP A 285 -11.67 -13.34 8.03
C ASP A 285 -13.08 -13.70 7.52
N CYS A 286 -13.15 -14.22 6.32
CA CYS A 286 -14.42 -14.57 5.68
C CYS A 286 -15.13 -15.78 6.30
N ASP A 287 -14.46 -16.57 7.10
CA ASP A 287 -15.01 -17.70 7.86
C ASP A 287 -15.43 -17.27 9.27
N GLY A 288 -15.23 -15.97 9.60
CA GLY A 288 -15.50 -15.41 10.91
C GLY A 288 -14.40 -15.73 11.94
N ALA A 289 -13.23 -16.20 11.47
CA ALA A 289 -12.09 -16.41 12.34
C ALA A 289 -11.26 -15.13 12.47
N PRO A 290 -10.58 -14.87 13.60
CA PRO A 290 -9.72 -13.71 13.77
C PRO A 290 -8.60 -13.71 12.73
N LEU A 291 -8.35 -12.55 12.11
CA LEU A 291 -7.22 -12.37 11.21
C LEU A 291 -5.91 -12.51 12.00
N ALA A 292 -5.16 -13.56 11.71
CA ALA A 292 -3.95 -13.96 12.43
C ALA A 292 -2.82 -12.89 12.48
N SER A 293 -2.96 -11.77 11.81
CA SER A 293 -1.92 -10.77 11.70
C SER A 293 -2.23 -9.39 12.31
N CYS A 294 -3.46 -9.13 12.80
CA CYS A 294 -3.82 -7.83 13.37
C CYS A 294 -5.02 -7.87 14.35
N SER A 295 -5.29 -8.96 15.05
CA SER A 295 -6.34 -8.96 16.07
C SER A 295 -5.86 -8.30 17.37
N LEU A 296 -6.80 -7.66 18.11
CA LEU A 296 -6.52 -7.18 19.46
C LEU A 296 -6.10 -8.35 20.36
N PHE A 297 -5.16 -8.11 21.26
CA PHE A 297 -4.71 -9.12 22.24
C PHE A 297 -4.25 -8.44 23.53
N PHE A 298 -4.09 -9.23 24.60
CA PHE A 298 -3.56 -8.73 25.87
C PHE A 298 -2.05 -8.47 25.78
N SER A 299 -1.67 -7.20 25.94
CA SER A 299 -0.25 -6.83 26.02
C SER A 299 0.30 -6.85 27.43
N GLU A 300 -0.56 -6.67 28.43
CA GLU A 300 -0.15 -6.66 29.84
C GLU A 300 -1.28 -7.15 30.73
N TYR A 301 -0.90 -7.88 31.76
CA TYR A 301 -1.73 -8.33 32.86
C TYR A 301 -1.03 -8.05 34.17
N ALA A 302 -1.67 -7.40 35.11
CA ALA A 302 -1.13 -7.17 36.43
C ALA A 302 -2.06 -7.66 37.53
N GLU A 303 -1.57 -8.54 38.36
CA GLU A 303 -2.12 -8.84 39.66
C GLU A 303 -1.23 -8.17 40.72
N GLY A 304 -1.36 -6.82 40.80
CA GLY A 304 -0.58 -5.97 41.68
C GLY A 304 -1.05 -5.99 43.15
N SER A 305 -0.33 -5.25 43.97
CA SER A 305 -0.63 -5.20 45.39
C SER A 305 -2.02 -4.70 45.72
N SER A 306 -2.74 -5.40 46.60
CA SER A 306 -4.15 -5.12 46.96
C SER A 306 -5.08 -5.21 45.74
N ASN A 307 -5.66 -4.08 45.31
CA ASN A 307 -6.55 -4.01 44.14
C ASN A 307 -5.90 -3.28 42.95
N ASN A 308 -4.57 -3.16 42.91
CA ASN A 308 -3.87 -2.57 41.79
C ASN A 308 -3.78 -3.56 40.62
N LYS A 309 -4.92 -3.92 40.05
CA LYS A 309 -5.08 -4.97 39.04
C LYS A 309 -5.57 -4.35 37.73
N TYR A 310 -5.00 -4.80 36.62
CA TYR A 310 -5.42 -4.32 35.31
C TYR A 310 -5.09 -5.31 34.19
N LEU A 311 -5.75 -5.09 33.05
CA LEU A 311 -5.49 -5.72 31.76
C LEU A 311 -5.25 -4.61 30.73
N GLU A 312 -4.33 -4.80 29.84
CA GLU A 312 -4.16 -3.95 28.66
C GLU A 312 -4.48 -4.77 27.39
N ILE A 313 -5.35 -4.21 26.53
CA ILE A 313 -5.66 -4.74 25.21
C ILE A 313 -4.90 -3.89 24.20
N PHE A 314 -4.03 -4.49 23.41
CA PHE A 314 -3.18 -3.81 22.44
C PHE A 314 -3.74 -3.96 21.01
N ASN A 315 -3.64 -2.89 20.23
CA ASN A 315 -3.91 -2.89 18.81
C ASN A 315 -2.59 -2.88 18.02
N PRO A 316 -2.17 -4.01 17.44
CA PRO A 316 -0.98 -4.09 16.60
C PRO A 316 -1.19 -3.54 15.19
N GLY A 317 -2.46 -3.26 14.82
CA GLY A 317 -2.85 -2.80 13.48
C GLY A 317 -2.41 -1.37 13.16
N LEU A 318 -2.53 -1.00 11.90
CA LEU A 318 -2.21 0.34 11.39
C LEU A 318 -3.43 1.29 11.39
N ALA A 319 -4.63 0.78 11.74
CA ALA A 319 -5.87 1.54 11.85
C ALA A 319 -6.44 1.43 13.26
N ALA A 320 -7.27 2.41 13.67
CA ALA A 320 -8.04 2.30 14.89
C ALA A 320 -9.05 1.15 14.79
N MET A 321 -9.16 0.34 15.85
CA MET A 321 -10.09 -0.77 15.93
C MET A 321 -11.22 -0.44 16.91
N SER A 322 -12.47 -0.53 16.44
CA SER A 322 -13.65 -0.43 17.29
C SER A 322 -13.73 -1.62 18.23
N LEU A 323 -14.18 -1.40 19.48
CA LEU A 323 -14.47 -2.45 20.43
C LEU A 323 -15.92 -2.97 20.36
N GLU A 324 -16.70 -2.53 19.37
CA GLU A 324 -18.04 -3.06 19.13
C GLU A 324 -17.98 -4.58 18.82
N GLY A 325 -18.75 -5.36 19.58
CA GLY A 325 -18.76 -6.83 19.45
C GLY A 325 -17.60 -7.55 20.13
N PHE A 326 -16.73 -6.82 20.86
CA PHE A 326 -15.72 -7.42 21.73
C PHE A 326 -16.20 -7.46 23.17
N ALA A 327 -15.76 -8.48 23.92
CA ALA A 327 -16.08 -8.65 25.32
C ALA A 327 -14.88 -9.24 26.09
N LEU A 328 -14.91 -9.02 27.41
CA LEU A 328 -14.08 -9.74 28.37
C LEU A 328 -14.92 -10.88 28.94
N ALA A 329 -14.51 -12.13 28.70
CA ALA A 329 -15.11 -13.31 29.28
C ALA A 329 -14.17 -13.90 30.33
N HIS A 330 -14.68 -14.25 31.51
CA HIS A 330 -13.82 -14.77 32.57
C HIS A 330 -14.50 -15.77 33.49
N THR A 331 -13.68 -16.52 34.20
CA THR A 331 -14.08 -17.40 35.33
C THR A 331 -13.45 -16.88 36.59
N THR A 332 -14.06 -17.21 37.73
CA THR A 332 -13.47 -16.99 39.07
C THR A 332 -13.05 -18.32 39.64
N ASN A 333 -11.75 -18.52 39.86
CA ASN A 333 -11.15 -19.78 40.26
C ASN A 333 -11.50 -20.93 39.27
N ALA A 334 -12.23 -21.95 39.67
CA ALA A 334 -12.67 -23.05 38.84
C ALA A 334 -14.02 -22.76 38.16
N PRO A 335 -14.13 -22.93 36.82
CA PRO A 335 -15.41 -22.77 36.14
C PRO A 335 -16.42 -23.83 36.58
N SER A 336 -17.70 -23.48 36.64
CA SER A 336 -18.78 -24.42 36.91
C SER A 336 -18.89 -25.53 35.87
N THR A 337 -18.46 -25.27 34.65
CA THR A 337 -18.34 -26.21 33.53
C THR A 337 -16.97 -26.04 32.89
N PRO A 338 -16.09 -27.04 32.91
CA PRO A 338 -14.78 -26.95 32.29
C PRO A 338 -14.86 -26.50 30.81
N GLY A 339 -14.01 -25.54 30.43
CA GLY A 339 -13.97 -24.96 29.10
C GLY A 339 -14.98 -23.84 28.83
N MET A 340 -15.74 -23.39 29.88
CA MET A 340 -16.73 -22.32 29.74
C MET A 340 -16.44 -21.17 30.71
N PHE A 341 -16.66 -19.95 30.26
CA PHE A 341 -16.64 -18.75 31.12
C PHE A 341 -17.88 -18.70 32.02
N GLU A 342 -17.81 -17.89 33.06
CA GLU A 342 -18.93 -17.65 33.98
C GLU A 342 -19.49 -16.23 33.88
N THR A 343 -18.68 -15.29 33.48
CA THR A 343 -19.04 -13.89 33.37
C THR A 343 -18.64 -13.37 31.97
N TRP A 344 -19.59 -12.64 31.36
CA TRP A 344 -19.43 -11.95 30.09
C TRP A 344 -19.60 -10.44 30.28
N VAL A 345 -18.67 -9.62 29.77
CA VAL A 345 -18.70 -8.17 29.91
C VAL A 345 -18.43 -7.56 28.55
N ASP A 346 -19.48 -7.06 27.90
CA ASP A 346 -19.32 -6.33 26.65
C ASP A 346 -18.44 -5.10 26.84
N LEU A 347 -17.47 -4.91 25.97
CA LEU A 347 -16.69 -3.68 25.93
C LEU A 347 -17.51 -2.56 25.27
N PRO A 348 -17.29 -1.28 25.64
CA PRO A 348 -18.13 -0.19 25.14
C PRO A 348 -18.06 -0.08 23.60
N ALA A 349 -19.19 -0.22 22.93
CA ALA A 349 -19.29 -0.16 21.47
C ALA A 349 -18.83 1.18 20.85
N THR A 350 -18.73 2.24 21.66
CA THR A 350 -18.24 3.55 21.24
C THR A 350 -16.73 3.74 21.47
N ALA A 351 -16.06 2.74 22.07
CA ALA A 351 -14.63 2.79 22.33
C ALA A 351 -13.85 2.26 21.11
N GLU A 352 -12.67 2.83 20.92
CA GLU A 352 -11.73 2.44 19.88
C GLU A 352 -10.33 2.31 20.48
N VAL A 353 -9.53 1.39 19.97
CA VAL A 353 -8.10 1.29 20.27
C VAL A 353 -7.32 1.85 19.08
N ALA A 354 -6.64 2.96 19.29
CA ALA A 354 -5.84 3.59 18.23
C ALA A 354 -4.68 2.67 17.77
N PRO A 355 -4.13 2.87 16.56
CA PRO A 355 -2.98 2.11 16.10
C PRO A 355 -1.81 2.13 17.09
N SER A 356 -1.20 0.96 17.34
CA SER A 356 -0.06 0.82 18.26
C SER A 356 -0.31 1.39 19.67
N SER A 357 -1.56 1.32 20.14
CA SER A 357 -2.00 1.83 21.43
C SER A 357 -2.67 0.73 22.25
N VAL A 358 -2.90 1.00 23.52
CA VAL A 358 -3.57 0.09 24.46
C VAL A 358 -4.90 0.64 24.91
N TYR A 359 -5.82 -0.25 25.25
CA TYR A 359 -7.05 0.00 26.00
C TYR A 359 -6.93 -0.66 27.37
N LYS A 360 -6.94 0.16 28.42
CA LYS A 360 -6.64 -0.29 29.78
C LYS A 360 -7.91 -0.52 30.59
N ILE A 361 -8.10 -1.75 31.08
CA ILE A 361 -9.17 -2.16 32.00
C ILE A 361 -8.58 -2.23 33.40
N VAL A 362 -9.10 -1.45 34.35
CA VAL A 362 -8.55 -1.32 35.70
C VAL A 362 -9.60 -1.69 36.74
N HIS A 363 -9.14 -2.37 37.82
CA HIS A 363 -10.01 -2.68 38.95
C HIS A 363 -10.54 -1.41 39.64
N SER A 364 -11.86 -1.37 39.92
CA SER A 364 -12.56 -0.19 40.44
C SER A 364 -12.06 0.31 41.81
N SER A 365 -11.38 -0.54 42.57
CA SER A 365 -10.81 -0.25 43.89
C SER A 365 -9.29 -0.11 43.88
N ALA A 366 -8.68 0.03 42.72
CA ALA A 366 -7.24 0.31 42.59
C ALA A 366 -6.91 1.72 43.10
N THR A 367 -5.62 2.04 43.20
CA THR A 367 -5.19 3.40 43.54
C THR A 367 -5.79 4.43 42.58
N ALA A 368 -6.03 5.65 43.09
CA ALA A 368 -6.62 6.71 42.26
C ALA A 368 -5.78 7.04 41.01
N ALA A 369 -4.46 6.87 41.08
CA ALA A 369 -3.58 7.08 39.94
C ALA A 369 -3.84 6.05 38.82
N LEU A 370 -4.03 4.78 39.19
CA LEU A 370 -4.31 3.69 38.26
C LEU A 370 -5.72 3.82 37.67
N VAL A 371 -6.74 4.08 38.51
CA VAL A 371 -8.12 4.30 38.05
C VAL A 371 -8.22 5.49 37.09
N ASN A 372 -7.48 6.57 37.33
CA ASN A 372 -7.45 7.74 36.42
C ASN A 372 -6.75 7.46 35.08
N SER A 373 -5.99 6.38 34.95
CA SER A 373 -5.38 5.95 33.69
C SER A 373 -6.21 4.93 32.93
N ALA A 374 -7.37 4.53 33.47
CA ALA A 374 -8.24 3.52 32.87
C ALA A 374 -9.06 4.07 31.73
N ASP A 375 -9.21 3.29 30.67
CA ASP A 375 -10.22 3.48 29.63
C ASP A 375 -11.56 2.83 30.04
N PHE A 376 -11.46 1.72 30.81
CA PHE A 376 -12.61 1.03 31.36
C PHE A 376 -12.36 0.60 32.82
N VAL A 377 -13.33 0.85 33.69
CA VAL A 377 -13.25 0.47 35.11
C VAL A 377 -14.14 -0.73 35.37
N TYR A 378 -13.55 -1.82 35.87
CA TYR A 378 -14.22 -3.08 36.11
C TYR A 378 -13.92 -3.64 37.52
N GLY A 379 -14.94 -4.11 38.23
CA GLY A 379 -14.81 -4.48 39.66
C GLY A 379 -14.39 -5.91 39.93
N ASN A 380 -14.37 -6.80 38.93
CA ASN A 380 -14.12 -8.22 39.12
C ASN A 380 -12.81 -8.68 38.45
N LEU A 381 -11.78 -7.88 38.50
CA LEU A 381 -10.39 -8.32 38.29
C LEU A 381 -9.88 -8.86 39.62
N SER A 382 -9.96 -10.18 39.83
CA SER A 382 -9.73 -10.73 41.16
C SER A 382 -8.33 -11.30 41.37
N ASN A 383 -8.23 -12.63 41.63
CA ASN A 383 -6.97 -13.24 42.04
C ASN A 383 -6.21 -13.82 40.83
N GLY A 384 -4.97 -14.25 41.05
CA GLY A 384 -4.14 -14.83 40.00
C GLY A 384 -4.60 -16.18 39.46
N ASP A 385 -5.65 -16.74 40.04
CA ASP A 385 -6.31 -18.01 39.64
C ASP A 385 -7.59 -17.80 38.80
N ASP A 386 -7.88 -16.55 38.38
CA ASP A 386 -8.99 -16.21 37.51
C ASP A 386 -8.55 -16.19 36.02
N GLY A 387 -9.26 -16.93 35.15
CA GLY A 387 -8.97 -16.97 33.72
C GLY A 387 -9.71 -15.90 32.94
N PHE A 388 -9.00 -15.00 32.23
CA PHE A 388 -9.54 -13.88 31.45
C PHE A 388 -9.33 -14.10 29.95
N ALA A 389 -10.38 -14.01 29.14
CA ALA A 389 -10.25 -14.02 27.68
C ALA A 389 -10.82 -12.77 27.05
N LEU A 390 -10.12 -12.26 26.05
CA LEU A 390 -10.65 -11.33 25.07
C LEU A 390 -11.37 -12.14 24.00
N VAL A 391 -12.63 -11.84 23.80
CA VAL A 391 -13.51 -12.59 22.88
C VAL A 391 -14.26 -11.65 21.95
N THR A 392 -14.74 -12.20 20.84
CA THR A 392 -15.66 -11.50 19.93
C THR A 392 -16.88 -12.38 19.67
N GLY A 393 -18.06 -11.74 19.44
CA GLY A 393 -19.32 -12.43 19.19
C GLY A 393 -20.35 -12.25 20.29
N SER A 394 -21.06 -13.33 20.67
CA SER A 394 -22.06 -13.34 21.73
C SER A 394 -21.83 -14.47 22.73
N PRO A 395 -22.41 -14.41 23.93
CA PRO A 395 -22.24 -15.49 24.92
C PRO A 395 -22.58 -16.91 24.43
N GLU A 396 -23.46 -17.03 23.44
CA GLU A 396 -23.86 -18.31 22.84
C GLU A 396 -22.98 -18.72 21.63
N ASN A 397 -22.30 -17.73 21.01
CA ASN A 397 -21.47 -17.98 19.84
C ASN A 397 -20.32 -16.97 19.78
N PHE A 398 -19.18 -17.33 20.31
CA PHE A 398 -18.01 -16.46 20.44
C PHE A 398 -16.73 -17.14 19.95
N ILE A 399 -15.74 -16.30 19.69
CA ILE A 399 -14.39 -16.69 19.33
C ILE A 399 -13.43 -16.11 20.37
N VAL A 400 -12.55 -16.94 20.93
CA VAL A 400 -11.48 -16.51 21.82
C VAL A 400 -10.34 -15.97 20.95
N LEU A 401 -9.98 -14.72 21.15
CA LEU A 401 -8.86 -14.06 20.47
C LEU A 401 -7.57 -14.22 21.27
N ASP A 402 -7.69 -14.08 22.58
CA ASP A 402 -6.55 -14.20 23.50
C ASP A 402 -7.06 -14.58 24.88
N ILE A 403 -6.25 -15.32 25.64
CA ILE A 403 -6.61 -15.75 26.98
C ILE A 403 -5.40 -15.70 27.92
N ILE A 404 -5.63 -15.30 29.17
CA ILE A 404 -4.69 -15.39 30.29
C ILE A 404 -5.29 -16.37 31.30
N GLY A 405 -4.54 -17.41 31.63
CA GLY A 405 -5.09 -18.57 32.32
C GLY A 405 -5.92 -19.47 31.39
N ASP A 406 -6.68 -20.39 31.96
CA ASP A 406 -7.61 -21.22 31.22
C ASP A 406 -8.93 -21.40 31.98
N TRP A 407 -9.90 -22.05 31.33
CA TRP A 407 -11.20 -22.36 31.94
C TRP A 407 -11.38 -23.86 32.18
N GLN A 408 -10.28 -24.60 32.37
CA GLN A 408 -10.36 -26.09 32.51
C GLN A 408 -10.51 -26.54 33.95
N GLY A 409 -10.03 -25.75 34.91
CA GLY A 409 -10.09 -26.07 36.31
C GLY A 409 -9.45 -24.99 37.18
N ASP A 410 -9.35 -25.28 38.49
CA ASP A 410 -8.70 -24.42 39.47
C ASP A 410 -7.17 -24.64 39.46
N PRO A 411 -6.35 -23.63 39.06
CA PRO A 411 -4.87 -23.77 39.10
C PRO A 411 -4.29 -23.69 40.50
N GLY A 412 -5.10 -23.44 41.51
CA GLY A 412 -4.66 -23.20 42.89
C GLY A 412 -4.34 -21.73 43.11
N THR A 413 -3.10 -21.33 43.28
CA THR A 413 -2.71 -19.93 43.50
C THR A 413 -2.68 -19.13 42.21
N GLY A 414 -2.38 -19.80 41.09
CA GLY A 414 -2.26 -19.20 39.75
C GLY A 414 -1.51 -20.15 38.82
N TRP A 415 -1.43 -19.77 37.54
CA TRP A 415 -0.71 -20.50 36.51
C TRP A 415 0.79 -20.17 36.53
N ASP A 416 1.60 -21.20 36.20
CA ASP A 416 3.02 -21.00 35.92
C ASP A 416 3.19 -20.30 34.55
N VAL A 417 4.14 -19.36 34.45
CA VAL A 417 4.46 -18.65 33.21
C VAL A 417 5.96 -18.47 33.11
N ALA A 418 6.54 -18.76 31.94
CA ALA A 418 7.97 -18.60 31.69
C ALA A 418 8.87 -19.31 32.71
N GLY A 419 8.40 -20.42 33.30
CA GLY A 419 9.12 -21.18 34.36
C GLY A 419 9.00 -20.57 35.76
N VAL A 420 8.26 -19.45 35.93
CA VAL A 420 7.96 -18.87 37.25
C VAL A 420 6.66 -19.47 37.77
N SER A 421 6.70 -20.06 38.96
CA SER A 421 5.54 -20.74 39.54
C SER A 421 4.47 -19.75 40.01
N SER A 422 3.20 -20.03 39.68
CA SER A 422 2.04 -19.18 40.00
C SER A 422 2.21 -17.71 39.57
N ALA A 423 2.83 -17.48 38.42
CA ALA A 423 3.20 -16.13 37.96
C ALA A 423 2.01 -15.24 37.57
N THR A 424 0.81 -15.78 37.42
CA THR A 424 -0.40 -14.98 37.30
C THR A 424 -0.83 -14.35 38.63
N ALA A 425 -0.25 -14.76 39.77
CA ALA A 425 -0.53 -14.22 41.11
C ALA A 425 0.63 -13.37 41.59
N ASN A 426 0.35 -12.13 42.06
CA ASN A 426 1.34 -11.20 42.63
C ASN A 426 2.52 -10.84 41.68
N HIS A 427 2.27 -10.82 40.38
CA HIS A 427 3.24 -10.43 39.37
C HIS A 427 2.57 -9.55 38.30
N THR A 428 3.40 -8.96 37.45
CA THR A 428 2.98 -8.34 36.21
C THR A 428 3.53 -9.18 35.04
N LEU A 429 2.64 -9.54 34.11
CA LEU A 429 2.98 -10.22 32.87
C LEU A 429 2.97 -9.21 31.72
N VAL A 430 4.09 -9.07 31.02
CA VAL A 430 4.21 -8.21 29.84
C VAL A 430 4.44 -9.09 28.62
N ARG A 431 3.63 -8.92 27.58
CA ARG A 431 3.77 -9.67 26.34
C ARG A 431 5.08 -9.30 25.64
N LYS A 432 5.82 -10.28 25.16
CA LYS A 432 7.06 -10.04 24.42
C LYS A 432 6.80 -9.28 23.12
N SER A 433 7.71 -8.41 22.75
CA SER A 433 7.55 -7.50 21.62
C SER A 433 7.44 -8.17 20.23
N GLU A 434 7.92 -9.40 20.12
CA GLU A 434 7.80 -10.23 18.92
C GLU A 434 6.44 -10.89 18.75
N VAL A 435 5.59 -10.87 19.78
CA VAL A 435 4.22 -11.38 19.72
C VAL A 435 3.31 -10.30 19.15
N ILE A 436 2.69 -10.61 18.03
CA ILE A 436 1.85 -9.66 17.27
C ILE A 436 0.38 -10.09 17.18
N THR A 437 0.01 -11.21 17.78
CA THR A 437 -1.36 -11.73 17.80
C THR A 437 -1.65 -12.36 19.17
N GLY A 438 -2.94 -12.51 19.52
CA GLY A 438 -3.36 -13.30 20.66
C GLY A 438 -3.15 -14.81 20.45
N ASN A 439 -3.26 -15.57 21.53
CA ASN A 439 -3.01 -17.01 21.54
C ASN A 439 -4.21 -17.88 21.07
N GLY A 440 -5.34 -17.26 20.70
CA GLY A 440 -6.51 -17.97 20.19
C GLY A 440 -7.15 -18.95 21.20
N GLY A 441 -6.83 -18.84 22.50
CA GLY A 441 -7.29 -19.75 23.55
C GLY A 441 -6.26 -20.83 23.96
N ASP A 442 -5.08 -20.84 23.35
CA ASP A 442 -4.00 -21.78 23.75
C ASP A 442 -3.09 -21.13 24.80
N TRP A 443 -3.58 -21.10 26.04
CA TRP A 443 -2.81 -20.58 27.17
C TRP A 443 -1.54 -21.36 27.44
N THR A 444 -1.58 -22.70 27.31
CA THR A 444 -0.43 -23.56 27.62
C THR A 444 0.79 -23.21 26.76
N SER A 445 0.59 -23.05 25.47
CA SER A 445 1.66 -22.61 24.56
C SER A 445 2.12 -21.19 24.83
N SER A 446 1.17 -20.27 25.12
CA SER A 446 1.48 -18.87 25.40
C SER A 446 2.24 -18.69 26.71
N ALA A 447 1.86 -19.38 27.79
CA ALA A 447 2.54 -19.34 29.08
C ALA A 447 3.97 -19.88 29.01
N GLY A 448 4.18 -20.91 28.20
CA GLY A 448 5.47 -21.57 28.04
C GLY A 448 5.94 -22.33 29.29
N SER A 449 7.01 -23.10 29.16
CA SER A 449 7.62 -23.83 30.24
C SER A 449 8.86 -23.12 30.83
N ASP A 450 9.45 -22.22 30.07
CA ASP A 450 10.56 -21.36 30.48
C ASP A 450 10.55 -20.01 29.72
N GLU A 451 11.51 -19.16 30.03
CA GLU A 451 11.61 -17.83 29.39
C GLU A 451 11.79 -17.89 27.88
N SER A 452 12.35 -18.96 27.34
CA SER A 452 12.66 -19.05 25.90
C SER A 452 11.45 -19.43 25.04
N ASP A 453 10.49 -20.16 25.59
CA ASP A 453 9.30 -20.63 24.88
C ASP A 453 8.01 -19.90 25.28
N SER A 454 8.04 -19.10 26.33
CA SER A 454 6.92 -18.25 26.75
C SER A 454 6.77 -17.02 25.85
N GLU A 455 5.53 -16.58 25.64
CA GLU A 455 5.21 -15.27 25.02
C GLU A 455 5.28 -14.11 26.01
N TRP A 456 5.55 -14.38 27.30
CA TRP A 456 5.49 -13.40 28.37
C TRP A 456 6.83 -13.17 29.07
N ILE A 457 6.99 -11.94 29.56
CA ILE A 457 8.00 -11.54 30.52
C ILE A 457 7.30 -11.43 31.88
N VAL A 458 7.82 -12.13 32.88
CA VAL A 458 7.29 -12.06 34.25
C VAL A 458 8.08 -11.01 35.03
N LEU A 459 7.40 -10.00 35.55
CA LEU A 459 7.95 -8.96 36.38
C LEU A 459 7.47 -9.09 37.84
N ASP A 460 8.21 -8.48 38.75
CA ASP A 460 7.80 -8.43 40.16
C ASP A 460 6.49 -7.66 40.34
N ILE A 461 5.82 -7.88 41.48
CA ILE A 461 4.56 -7.21 41.83
C ILE A 461 4.71 -5.68 41.78
N ASP A 462 3.74 -5.01 41.14
CA ASP A 462 3.69 -3.56 40.91
C ASP A 462 4.82 -2.99 40.03
N ASP A 463 5.63 -3.83 39.36
CA ASP A 463 6.52 -3.42 38.27
C ASP A 463 5.78 -3.38 36.97
N CYS A 464 6.00 -2.31 36.15
CA CYS A 464 5.37 -2.09 34.85
C CYS A 464 6.28 -1.33 33.86
#